data_7f82434518c733456daf328c375288e1
#
_entry.id   7f82434518c733456daf328c375288e1
#
_cell.length_a   1.000
_cell.length_b   1.000
_cell.length_c   1.000
_cell.angle_alpha   90.00
_cell.angle_beta   90.00
_cell.angle_gamma   90.00
#
_symmetry.space_group_name_H-M   'P 1'
#
loop_
_entity.id
_entity.type
_entity.pdbx_description
1 polymer ?
#
loop_
_entity_poly.entity_id
_entity_poly.type
_entity_poly.pdbx_seq_one_letter_code
_entity_poly.pdbx_strand_id
1 'polypeptide(L)'
;AIETIVAEGKIPVLVGGSMMYFNSLLNGLAKLPAADASIRAELELKIKKSGIQSLYAQLQLIDPLSAKRLHPNQKQRIIRALEVYMSTGKPISSWWEDRKTSALKEQYSIHQFGMMPSERGLLHAKIEKRFLSMIACGFAEEVRELHRRGDLNCQLPAVRSVGYRQLWSFVEGEISFDEALNRGIVATRQL
;
A
#
# COMPACT_ATOMS: atom_id res chain seq x y z
N ALA A 1 -10.55 13.29 16.41
CA ALA A 1 -11.59 13.57 15.40
C ALA A 1 -12.88 12.77 15.64
N ILE A 2 -12.85 11.41 15.70
CA ILE A 2 -14.08 10.59 15.93
C ILE A 2 -14.76 10.99 17.23
N GLU A 3 -14.03 10.99 18.35
CA GLU A 3 -14.53 11.39 19.67
C GLU A 3 -15.12 12.81 19.67
N THR A 4 -14.48 13.74 19.00
CA THR A 4 -14.95 15.13 18.89
C THR A 4 -16.29 15.21 18.15
N ILE A 5 -16.42 14.50 17.03
CA ILE A 5 -17.66 14.46 16.23
C ILE A 5 -18.82 13.84 17.04
N VAL A 6 -18.53 12.77 17.77
CA VAL A 6 -19.53 12.10 18.62
C VAL A 6 -19.94 12.99 19.79
N ALA A 7 -18.99 13.71 20.42
CA ALA A 7 -19.28 14.65 21.50
C ALA A 7 -20.17 15.82 21.03
N GLU A 8 -20.12 16.18 19.74
CA GLU A 8 -21.03 17.15 19.12
C GLU A 8 -22.40 16.55 18.75
N GLY A 9 -22.68 15.31 19.11
CA GLY A 9 -23.93 14.62 18.76
C GLY A 9 -24.06 14.24 17.29
N LYS A 10 -22.95 14.23 16.55
CA LYS A 10 -22.88 13.91 15.11
C LYS A 10 -22.39 12.47 14.89
N ILE A 11 -22.71 11.91 13.73
CA ILE A 11 -22.25 10.58 13.32
C ILE A 11 -20.99 10.74 12.47
N PRO A 12 -19.83 10.20 12.91
CA PRO A 12 -18.62 10.23 12.09
C PRO A 12 -18.75 9.26 10.91
N VAL A 13 -18.50 9.74 9.70
CA VAL A 13 -18.49 8.96 8.47
C VAL A 13 -17.08 8.90 7.90
N LEU A 14 -16.52 7.69 7.83
CA LEU A 14 -15.21 7.47 7.24
C LEU A 14 -15.38 6.97 5.81
N VAL A 15 -14.81 7.70 4.85
CA VAL A 15 -14.91 7.39 3.42
C VAL A 15 -13.52 7.14 2.86
N GLY A 16 -13.35 6.06 2.10
CA GLY A 16 -12.08 5.76 1.45
C GLY A 16 -12.05 4.40 0.77
N GLY A 17 -10.95 4.12 0.05
CA GLY A 17 -10.72 2.85 -0.66
C GLY A 17 -9.59 1.99 -0.06
N SER A 18 -8.84 2.51 0.92
CA SER A 18 -7.71 1.79 1.50
C SER A 18 -8.14 0.85 2.62
N MET A 19 -8.50 -0.37 2.26
CA MET A 19 -8.97 -1.39 3.21
C MET A 19 -8.00 -1.65 4.37
N MET A 20 -6.70 -1.44 4.15
CA MET A 20 -5.69 -1.56 5.21
C MET A 20 -5.94 -0.57 6.36
N TYR A 21 -6.30 0.68 6.06
CA TYR A 21 -6.60 1.68 7.10
C TYR A 21 -7.87 1.35 7.87
N PHE A 22 -8.93 0.94 7.18
CA PHE A 22 -10.15 0.48 7.83
C PHE A 22 -9.89 -0.75 8.71
N ASN A 23 -9.16 -1.73 8.20
CA ASN A 23 -8.80 -2.91 8.99
C ASN A 23 -7.96 -2.57 10.21
N SER A 24 -7.00 -1.64 10.07
CA SER A 24 -6.16 -1.19 11.18
C SER A 24 -6.97 -0.43 12.24
N LEU A 25 -7.92 0.39 11.79
CA LEU A 25 -8.80 1.14 12.66
C LEU A 25 -9.74 0.22 13.45
N LEU A 26 -10.27 -0.81 12.80
CA LEU A 26 -11.25 -1.73 13.38
C LEU A 26 -10.63 -2.84 14.25
N ASN A 27 -9.47 -3.32 13.86
CA ASN A 27 -8.82 -4.50 14.47
C ASN A 27 -7.50 -4.18 15.18
N GLY A 28 -7.09 -2.90 15.17
CA GLY A 28 -5.80 -2.49 15.72
C GLY A 28 -4.60 -2.90 14.84
N LEU A 29 -3.45 -2.44 15.23
CA LEU A 29 -2.15 -2.80 14.65
C LEU A 29 -1.32 -3.54 15.68
N ALA A 30 -0.69 -4.63 15.28
CA ALA A 30 0.33 -5.28 16.09
C ALA A 30 1.53 -4.31 16.26
N LYS A 31 2.09 -4.25 17.47
CA LYS A 31 3.28 -3.42 17.76
C LYS A 31 4.55 -4.10 17.24
N LEU A 32 4.65 -4.23 15.93
CA LEU A 32 5.82 -4.79 15.28
C LEU A 32 7.03 -3.83 15.40
N PRO A 33 8.26 -4.37 15.42
CA PRO A 33 9.48 -3.55 15.42
C PRO A 33 9.52 -2.65 14.17
N ALA A 34 10.27 -1.55 14.26
CA ALA A 34 10.52 -0.70 13.11
C ALA A 34 11.21 -1.47 11.98
N ALA A 35 11.14 -0.93 10.77
CA ALA A 35 11.82 -1.52 9.64
C ALA A 35 13.34 -1.33 9.78
N ASP A 36 14.10 -2.39 9.48
CA ASP A 36 15.57 -2.36 9.48
C ASP A 36 16.08 -2.42 8.04
N ALA A 37 16.73 -1.34 7.61
CA ALA A 37 17.24 -1.20 6.25
C ALA A 37 18.38 -2.18 5.94
N SER A 38 19.19 -2.53 6.93
CA SER A 38 20.32 -3.46 6.76
C SER A 38 19.83 -4.89 6.54
N ILE A 39 18.88 -5.33 7.35
CA ILE A 39 18.25 -6.65 7.20
C ILE A 39 17.53 -6.76 5.85
N ARG A 40 16.82 -5.70 5.44
CA ARG A 40 16.15 -5.67 4.12
C ARG A 40 17.13 -5.79 2.98
N ALA A 41 18.24 -5.04 3.02
CA ALA A 41 19.27 -5.12 2.01
C ALA A 41 19.88 -6.53 1.92
N GLU A 42 20.14 -7.20 3.06
CA GLU A 42 20.61 -8.57 3.10
C GLU A 42 19.61 -9.55 2.45
N LEU A 43 18.32 -9.43 2.81
CA LEU A 43 17.26 -10.28 2.24
C LEU A 43 17.08 -10.03 0.73
N GLU A 44 17.23 -8.79 0.28
CA GLU A 44 17.17 -8.47 -1.15
C GLU A 44 18.37 -9.02 -1.93
N LEU A 45 19.56 -9.03 -1.33
CA LEU A 45 20.73 -9.69 -1.91
C LEU A 45 20.53 -11.21 -2.01
N LYS A 46 19.94 -11.84 -0.99
CA LYS A 46 19.57 -13.27 -1.03
C LYS A 46 18.57 -13.56 -2.16
N ILE A 47 17.57 -12.69 -2.37
CA ILE A 47 16.62 -12.83 -3.49
C ILE A 47 17.36 -12.77 -4.83
N LYS A 48 18.30 -11.83 -5.00
CA LYS A 48 19.07 -11.70 -6.26
C LYS A 48 19.93 -12.94 -6.53
N LYS A 49 20.45 -13.60 -5.49
CA LYS A 49 21.32 -14.80 -5.62
C LYS A 49 20.53 -16.09 -5.80
N SER A 50 19.47 -16.27 -5.04
CA SER A 50 18.78 -17.58 -4.89
C SER A 50 17.29 -17.55 -5.17
N GLY A 51 16.77 -16.40 -5.63
CA GLY A 51 15.36 -16.22 -5.90
C GLY A 51 14.50 -16.06 -4.64
N ILE A 52 13.25 -15.62 -4.84
CA ILE A 52 12.28 -15.43 -3.75
C ILE A 52 11.88 -16.75 -3.08
N GLN A 53 11.91 -17.86 -3.81
CA GLN A 53 11.53 -19.17 -3.32
C GLN A 53 12.41 -19.63 -2.16
N SER A 54 13.70 -19.28 -2.16
CA SER A 54 14.62 -19.58 -1.05
C SER A 54 14.19 -18.90 0.25
N LEU A 55 13.75 -17.66 0.18
CA LEU A 55 13.23 -16.93 1.32
C LEU A 55 11.88 -17.49 1.80
N TYR A 56 11.03 -17.88 0.86
CA TYR A 56 9.76 -18.50 1.21
C TYR A 56 9.96 -19.85 1.92
N ALA A 57 10.89 -20.68 1.44
CA ALA A 57 11.27 -21.92 2.12
C ALA A 57 11.84 -21.65 3.54
N GLN A 58 12.66 -20.63 3.70
CA GLN A 58 13.14 -20.20 5.03
C GLN A 58 11.96 -19.76 5.92
N LEU A 59 10.99 -19.00 5.37
CA LEU A 59 9.81 -18.60 6.13
C LEU A 59 8.96 -19.81 6.56
N GLN A 60 8.83 -20.82 5.70
CA GLN A 60 8.10 -22.06 6.03
C GLN A 60 8.69 -22.80 7.24
N LEU A 61 10.01 -22.74 7.42
CA LEU A 61 10.70 -23.34 8.57
C LEU A 61 10.56 -22.52 9.85
N ILE A 62 10.65 -21.18 9.73
CA ILE A 62 10.65 -20.24 10.86
C ILE A 62 9.23 -19.94 11.35
N ASP A 63 8.32 -19.72 10.41
CA ASP A 63 6.94 -19.30 10.67
C ASP A 63 5.95 -19.98 9.71
N PRO A 64 5.65 -21.26 9.92
CA PRO A 64 4.72 -22.01 9.09
C PRO A 64 3.32 -21.38 9.01
N LEU A 65 2.87 -20.72 10.09
CA LEU A 65 1.57 -20.06 10.14
C LEU A 65 1.49 -18.86 9.18
N SER A 66 2.54 -18.05 9.15
CA SER A 66 2.63 -16.94 8.20
C SER A 66 2.81 -17.45 6.77
N ALA A 67 3.67 -18.46 6.56
CA ALA A 67 3.91 -19.03 5.25
C ALA A 67 2.62 -19.57 4.62
N LYS A 68 1.76 -20.25 5.40
CA LYS A 68 0.46 -20.77 4.93
C LYS A 68 -0.49 -19.66 4.45
N ARG A 69 -0.37 -18.44 4.98
CA ARG A 69 -1.22 -17.30 4.61
C ARG A 69 -0.66 -16.46 3.47
N LEU A 70 0.61 -16.63 3.14
CA LEU A 70 1.30 -15.84 2.14
C LEU A 70 1.49 -16.64 0.85
N HIS A 71 1.23 -15.99 -0.29
CA HIS A 71 1.62 -16.57 -1.57
C HIS A 71 3.14 -16.42 -1.77
N PRO A 72 3.85 -17.44 -2.36
CA PRO A 72 5.30 -17.40 -2.57
C PRO A 72 5.82 -16.17 -3.34
N ASN A 73 4.99 -15.54 -4.15
CA ASN A 73 5.35 -14.35 -4.92
C ASN A 73 5.11 -13.02 -4.17
N GLN A 74 4.65 -13.05 -2.92
CA GLN A 74 4.42 -11.83 -2.12
C GLN A 74 5.71 -11.33 -1.46
N LYS A 75 6.68 -10.93 -2.30
CA LYS A 75 8.04 -10.53 -1.89
C LYS A 75 8.06 -9.64 -0.64
N GLN A 76 7.31 -8.53 -0.65
CA GLN A 76 7.35 -7.56 0.45
C GLN A 76 6.88 -8.14 1.78
N ARG A 77 5.85 -9.00 1.75
CA ARG A 77 5.32 -9.64 2.95
C ARG A 77 6.24 -10.72 3.49
N ILE A 78 6.89 -11.49 2.60
CA ILE A 78 7.90 -12.49 2.97
C ILE A 78 9.11 -11.81 3.61
N ILE A 79 9.65 -10.75 2.95
CA ILE A 79 10.75 -9.96 3.52
C ILE A 79 10.36 -9.43 4.90
N ARG A 80 9.16 -8.86 5.05
CA ARG A 80 8.73 -8.31 6.34
C ARG A 80 8.63 -9.36 7.44
N ALA A 81 8.14 -10.55 7.13
CA ALA A 81 8.06 -11.63 8.11
C ALA A 81 9.44 -12.09 8.57
N LEU A 82 10.38 -12.24 7.63
CA LEU A 82 11.76 -12.61 7.95
C LEU A 82 12.52 -11.48 8.67
N GLU A 83 12.31 -10.21 8.27
CA GLU A 83 12.87 -9.03 8.93
C GLU A 83 12.47 -8.99 10.41
N VAL A 84 11.19 -9.20 10.73
CA VAL A 84 10.70 -9.24 12.11
C VAL A 84 11.37 -10.36 12.90
N TYR A 85 11.50 -11.54 12.30
CA TYR A 85 12.19 -12.65 12.95
C TYR A 85 13.69 -12.36 13.18
N MET A 86 14.39 -11.84 12.18
CA MET A 86 15.82 -11.55 12.28
C MET A 86 16.12 -10.44 13.31
N SER A 87 15.21 -9.49 13.47
CA SER A 87 15.35 -8.39 14.43
C SER A 87 14.95 -8.74 15.87
N THR A 88 14.06 -9.73 16.06
CA THR A 88 13.45 -10.00 17.38
C THR A 88 13.64 -11.44 17.88
N GLY A 89 14.01 -12.36 17.01
CA GLY A 89 14.01 -13.80 17.29
C GLY A 89 12.61 -14.43 17.36
N LYS A 90 11.53 -13.66 17.14
CA LYS A 90 10.15 -14.15 17.23
C LYS A 90 9.46 -14.13 15.87
N PRO A 91 8.73 -15.21 15.49
CA PRO A 91 7.94 -15.25 14.26
C PRO A 91 6.89 -14.12 14.23
N ILE A 92 6.61 -13.55 13.06
CA ILE A 92 5.61 -12.49 12.95
C ILE A 92 4.21 -12.98 13.33
N SER A 93 3.92 -14.26 13.18
CA SER A 93 2.64 -14.86 13.60
C SER A 93 2.39 -14.75 15.10
N SER A 94 3.43 -14.80 15.95
CA SER A 94 3.29 -14.64 17.39
C SER A 94 2.81 -13.25 17.82
N TRP A 95 2.99 -12.25 16.98
CA TRP A 95 2.52 -10.87 17.23
C TRP A 95 1.05 -10.65 16.85
N TRP A 96 0.40 -11.63 16.24
CA TRP A 96 -1.01 -11.49 15.86
C TRP A 96 -1.96 -11.55 17.05
N GLU A 97 -1.58 -12.25 18.10
CA GLU A 97 -2.34 -12.36 19.34
C GLU A 97 -2.23 -11.09 20.19
N ASP A 98 -1.11 -10.38 20.08
CA ASP A 98 -0.86 -9.09 20.74
C ASP A 98 -1.58 -7.91 20.07
N ARG A 99 -2.43 -8.15 19.10
CA ARG A 99 -3.29 -7.10 18.55
C ARG A 99 -4.22 -6.62 19.65
N LYS A 100 -3.92 -5.46 20.20
CA LYS A 100 -4.90 -4.79 21.03
C LYS A 100 -6.13 -4.60 20.17
N THR A 101 -7.22 -5.23 20.55
CA THR A 101 -8.55 -5.00 20.00
C THR A 101 -8.72 -3.50 19.87
N SER A 102 -9.11 -3.05 18.70
CA SER A 102 -9.34 -1.63 18.50
C SER A 102 -10.45 -1.23 19.49
N ALA A 103 -10.13 -0.30 20.36
CA ALA A 103 -11.09 0.28 21.29
C ALA A 103 -12.35 0.83 20.59
N LEU A 104 -12.30 1.07 19.30
CA LEU A 104 -13.44 1.52 18.50
C LEU A 104 -14.58 0.49 18.42
N LYS A 105 -14.29 -0.79 18.24
CA LYS A 105 -15.33 -1.83 18.22
C LYS A 105 -15.99 -2.03 19.59
N GLU A 106 -15.29 -1.71 20.65
CA GLU A 106 -15.79 -1.82 22.02
C GLU A 106 -16.59 -0.59 22.43
N GLN A 107 -16.28 0.57 21.83
CA GLN A 107 -16.90 1.85 22.20
C GLN A 107 -18.06 2.26 21.29
N TYR A 108 -18.07 1.82 20.03
CA TYR A 108 -19.01 2.29 19.02
C TYR A 108 -19.67 1.14 18.25
N SER A 109 -20.95 1.32 17.92
CA SER A 109 -21.64 0.49 16.92
C SER A 109 -21.17 0.92 15.52
N ILE A 110 -20.52 0.01 14.78
CA ILE A 110 -19.89 0.31 13.50
C ILE A 110 -20.68 -0.33 12.36
N HIS A 111 -21.15 0.50 11.44
CA HIS A 111 -21.80 0.07 10.22
C HIS A 111 -20.84 0.22 9.04
N GLN A 112 -20.67 -0.86 8.25
CA GLN A 112 -19.79 -0.87 7.09
C GLN A 112 -20.60 -1.00 5.81
N PHE A 113 -20.37 -0.13 4.85
CA PHE A 113 -21.02 -0.13 3.56
C PHE A 113 -20.00 -0.27 2.44
N GLY A 114 -20.18 -1.26 1.57
CA GLY A 114 -19.40 -1.39 0.33
C GLY A 114 -20.15 -0.74 -0.82
N MET A 115 -19.50 0.19 -1.51
CA MET A 115 -20.04 0.80 -2.72
C MET A 115 -19.32 0.25 -3.95
N MET A 116 -20.09 -0.32 -4.88
CA MET A 116 -19.58 -0.79 -6.15
C MET A 116 -20.41 -0.19 -7.29
N PRO A 117 -19.76 0.17 -8.42
CA PRO A 117 -20.52 0.62 -9.60
C PRO A 117 -21.29 -0.57 -10.18
N SER A 118 -22.52 -0.32 -10.65
CA SER A 118 -23.35 -1.32 -11.31
C SER A 118 -22.73 -1.80 -12.64
N GLU A 119 -22.03 -0.92 -13.35
CA GLU A 119 -21.40 -1.19 -14.62
C GLU A 119 -19.94 -0.76 -14.65
N ARG A 120 -19.05 -1.69 -15.04
CA ARG A 120 -17.61 -1.40 -15.18
C ARG A 120 -17.33 -0.32 -16.24
N GLY A 121 -18.10 -0.27 -17.32
CA GLY A 121 -17.94 0.72 -18.38
C GLY A 121 -18.10 2.15 -17.87
N LEU A 122 -19.09 2.41 -17.03
CA LEU A 122 -19.30 3.71 -16.39
C LEU A 122 -18.16 4.09 -15.46
N LEU A 123 -17.63 3.12 -14.70
CA LEU A 123 -16.46 3.34 -13.85
C LEU A 123 -15.24 3.72 -14.69
N HIS A 124 -14.98 3.00 -15.79
CA HIS A 124 -13.84 3.25 -16.67
C HIS A 124 -13.92 4.65 -17.31
N ALA A 125 -15.11 5.06 -17.77
CA ALA A 125 -15.30 6.40 -18.31
C ALA A 125 -15.08 7.50 -17.25
N LYS A 126 -15.56 7.30 -16.02
CA LYS A 126 -15.30 8.23 -14.91
C LYS A 126 -13.83 8.32 -14.54
N ILE A 127 -13.11 7.20 -14.52
CA ILE A 127 -11.66 7.16 -14.26
C ILE A 127 -10.93 7.98 -15.32
N GLU A 128 -11.20 7.73 -16.58
CA GLU A 128 -10.57 8.44 -17.70
C GLU A 128 -10.85 9.95 -17.61
N LYS A 129 -12.11 10.34 -17.49
CA LYS A 129 -12.49 11.75 -17.35
C LYS A 129 -11.78 12.42 -16.16
N ARG A 130 -11.70 11.75 -15.03
CA ARG A 130 -11.01 12.27 -13.85
C ARG A 130 -9.51 12.44 -14.11
N PHE A 131 -8.87 11.45 -14.74
CA PHE A 131 -7.44 11.50 -15.02
C PHE A 131 -7.12 12.65 -16.00
N LEU A 132 -7.90 12.81 -17.07
CA LEU A 132 -7.78 13.93 -18.01
C LEU A 132 -7.98 15.29 -17.33
N SER A 133 -8.95 15.38 -16.42
CA SER A 133 -9.18 16.60 -15.62
C SER A 133 -7.98 16.91 -14.72
N MET A 134 -7.35 15.92 -14.09
CA MET A 134 -6.14 16.13 -13.29
C MET A 134 -4.98 16.66 -14.15
N ILE A 135 -4.81 16.12 -15.35
CA ILE A 135 -3.82 16.62 -16.31
C ILE A 135 -4.09 18.08 -16.67
N ALA A 136 -5.34 18.40 -17.00
CA ALA A 136 -5.74 19.77 -17.33
C ALA A 136 -5.56 20.77 -16.16
N CYS A 137 -5.63 20.27 -14.92
CA CYS A 137 -5.37 21.04 -13.69
C CYS A 137 -3.88 21.13 -13.32
N GLY A 138 -2.94 20.68 -14.17
CA GLY A 138 -1.51 20.86 -13.95
C GLY A 138 -0.80 19.68 -13.31
N PHE A 139 -1.39 18.49 -13.30
CA PHE A 139 -0.75 17.31 -12.68
C PHE A 139 0.63 16.95 -13.27
N ALA A 140 0.83 17.16 -14.58
CA ALA A 140 2.13 16.93 -15.20
C ALA A 140 3.18 17.96 -14.73
N GLU A 141 2.78 19.21 -14.53
CA GLU A 141 3.63 20.27 -13.96
C GLU A 141 4.02 19.98 -12.53
N GLU A 142 3.08 19.56 -11.71
CA GLU A 142 3.34 19.13 -10.33
C GLU A 142 4.42 18.04 -10.29
N VAL A 143 4.32 17.03 -11.16
CA VAL A 143 5.33 15.95 -11.22
C VAL A 143 6.70 16.47 -11.66
N ARG A 144 6.76 17.42 -12.63
CA ARG A 144 8.02 18.05 -13.05
C ARG A 144 8.66 18.84 -11.91
N GLU A 145 7.87 19.57 -11.12
CA GLU A 145 8.38 20.32 -9.97
C GLU A 145 8.93 19.38 -8.90
N LEU A 146 8.20 18.29 -8.60
CA LEU A 146 8.67 17.27 -7.67
C LEU A 146 9.97 16.61 -8.16
N HIS A 147 10.09 16.35 -9.45
CA HIS A 147 11.31 15.78 -10.05
C HIS A 147 12.50 16.76 -9.95
N ARG A 148 12.30 18.07 -10.19
CA ARG A 148 13.35 19.09 -10.09
C ARG A 148 13.93 19.25 -8.70
N ARG A 149 13.22 18.85 -7.66
CA ARG A 149 13.72 18.89 -6.27
C ARG A 149 14.99 18.07 -6.06
N GLY A 150 15.17 16.98 -6.83
CA GLY A 150 16.37 16.13 -6.78
C GLY A 150 16.49 15.22 -5.55
N ASP A 151 15.62 15.36 -4.55
CA ASP A 151 15.57 14.52 -3.33
C ASP A 151 14.64 13.31 -3.46
N LEU A 152 13.85 13.25 -4.53
CA LEU A 152 12.90 12.19 -4.82
C LEU A 152 13.41 11.25 -5.92
N ASN A 153 12.95 10.01 -5.88
CA ASN A 153 13.28 9.00 -6.89
C ASN A 153 12.14 8.01 -7.09
N CYS A 154 12.18 7.25 -8.19
CA CYS A 154 11.14 6.28 -8.58
C CYS A 154 10.98 5.09 -7.61
N GLN A 155 11.85 4.92 -6.61
CA GLN A 155 11.72 3.86 -5.62
C GLN A 155 10.86 4.29 -4.41
N LEU A 156 10.64 5.57 -4.23
CA LEU A 156 9.83 6.07 -3.13
C LEU A 156 8.36 5.68 -3.31
N PRO A 157 7.67 5.23 -2.24
CA PRO A 157 6.28 4.81 -2.31
C PRO A 157 5.33 5.88 -2.88
N ALA A 158 5.56 7.16 -2.58
CA ALA A 158 4.77 8.26 -3.10
C ALA A 158 4.89 8.40 -4.62
N VAL A 159 6.11 8.35 -5.15
CA VAL A 159 6.39 8.43 -6.60
C VAL A 159 5.88 7.18 -7.32
N ARG A 160 5.87 6.02 -6.67
CA ARG A 160 5.34 4.77 -7.23
C ARG A 160 3.81 4.72 -7.30
N SER A 161 3.10 5.68 -6.73
CA SER A 161 1.64 5.73 -6.84
C SER A 161 1.19 5.92 -8.28
N VAL A 162 -0.01 5.40 -8.59
CA VAL A 162 -0.57 5.46 -9.93
C VAL A 162 -0.81 6.93 -10.33
N GLY A 163 -0.44 7.27 -11.54
CA GLY A 163 -0.39 8.63 -12.06
C GLY A 163 1.02 9.23 -11.93
N TYR A 164 1.53 9.36 -10.70
CA TYR A 164 2.90 9.88 -10.48
C TYR A 164 3.95 9.01 -11.18
N ARG A 165 3.93 7.71 -11.01
CA ARG A 165 4.90 6.80 -11.65
C ARG A 165 4.95 6.94 -13.16
N GLN A 166 3.80 7.05 -13.82
CA GLN A 166 3.74 7.15 -15.27
C GLN A 166 4.22 8.52 -15.79
N LEU A 167 3.81 9.58 -15.09
CA LEU A 167 4.29 10.93 -15.44
C LEU A 167 5.76 11.13 -15.07
N TRP A 168 6.27 10.44 -14.05
CA TRP A 168 7.70 10.43 -13.72
C TRP A 168 8.53 9.86 -14.86
N SER A 169 8.17 8.69 -15.40
CA SER A 169 8.82 8.09 -16.57
C SER A 169 8.75 9.00 -17.82
N PHE A 170 7.67 9.78 -17.98
CA PHE A 170 7.60 10.81 -19.02
C PHE A 170 8.59 11.95 -18.76
N VAL A 171 8.71 12.44 -17.54
CA VAL A 171 9.64 13.51 -17.17
C VAL A 171 11.10 13.07 -17.33
N GLU A 172 11.40 11.79 -17.06
CA GLU A 172 12.71 11.17 -17.31
C GLU A 172 12.99 10.88 -18.81
N GLY A 173 12.00 11.10 -19.69
CA GLY A 173 12.15 10.88 -21.14
C GLY A 173 12.08 9.41 -21.56
N GLU A 174 11.66 8.51 -20.68
CA GLU A 174 11.56 7.07 -20.97
C GLU A 174 10.37 6.74 -21.89
N ILE A 175 9.27 7.51 -21.77
CA ILE A 175 8.05 7.33 -22.56
C ILE A 175 7.48 8.68 -23.01
N SER A 176 6.63 8.67 -24.05
CA SER A 176 5.92 9.86 -24.49
C SER A 176 4.83 10.29 -23.49
N PHE A 177 4.37 11.53 -23.59
CA PHE A 177 3.26 12.03 -22.76
C PHE A 177 1.97 11.24 -22.97
N ASP A 178 1.61 10.95 -24.22
CA ASP A 178 0.43 10.18 -24.55
C ASP A 178 0.50 8.75 -24.00
N GLU A 179 1.66 8.15 -24.00
CA GLU A 179 1.89 6.85 -23.41
C GLU A 179 1.76 6.89 -21.89
N ALA A 180 2.31 7.91 -21.22
CA ALA A 180 2.16 8.10 -19.78
C ALA A 180 0.70 8.27 -19.38
N LEU A 181 -0.07 9.05 -20.16
CA LEU A 181 -1.49 9.25 -19.98
C LEU A 181 -2.27 7.92 -20.06
N ASN A 182 -2.07 7.19 -21.16
CA ASN A 182 -2.73 5.91 -21.39
C ASN A 182 -2.38 4.88 -20.30
N ARG A 183 -1.10 4.75 -19.95
CA ARG A 183 -0.64 3.85 -18.89
C ARG A 183 -1.22 4.25 -17.51
N GLY A 184 -1.36 5.55 -17.23
CA GLY A 184 -1.97 6.06 -16.01
C GLY A 184 -3.45 5.70 -15.89
N ILE A 185 -4.21 5.88 -16.96
CA ILE A 185 -5.63 5.51 -17.03
C ILE A 185 -5.80 4.00 -16.85
N VAL A 186 -5.03 3.19 -17.61
CA VAL A 186 -5.09 1.73 -17.51
C VAL A 186 -4.72 1.24 -16.11
N ALA A 187 -3.63 1.75 -15.53
CA ALA A 187 -3.22 1.38 -14.18
C ALA A 187 -4.28 1.75 -13.12
N THR A 188 -4.98 2.88 -13.28
CA THR A 188 -6.09 3.26 -12.38
C THR A 188 -7.29 2.31 -12.50
N ARG A 189 -7.56 1.80 -13.70
CA ARG A 189 -8.64 0.80 -13.92
C ARG A 189 -8.33 -0.57 -13.28
N GLN A 190 -7.06 -0.84 -13.00
CA GLN A 190 -6.58 -2.11 -12.42
C GLN A 190 -6.47 -2.08 -10.89
N LEU A 191 -6.65 -0.91 -10.26
CA LEU A 191 -6.73 -0.77 -8.80
C LEU A 191 -8.08 -1.25 -8.27
#